data_49376962fbd37e1d1d409d8a67f48026
#
_entry.id   49376962fbd37e1d1d409d8a67f48026
#
_cell.length_a   1.000
_cell.length_b   1.000
_cell.length_c   1.000
_cell.angle_alpha   90.00
_cell.angle_beta   90.00
_cell.angle_gamma   90.00
#
_symmetry.space_group_name_H-M   'P 1'
#
loop_
_entity.id
_entity.type
_entity.pdbx_description
1 polymer ?
#
loop_
_entity_poly.entity_id
_entity_poly.type
_entity_poly.pdbx_seq_one_letter_code
_entity_poly.pdbx_strand_id
1 'polypeptide(L)'
;MSWYRPLLPAAVLIPLLAACSAPASDPVGGKAAPGFPYTVSNCGVTTTYQAPPKRAVTMNQHVTEVMLALGLQKSLVGTAYLDDAVLPAYKKAYDAVPVLAKEYPSKEALLAANPDFVYGGYASAFDAKAGRSRDDLKRSGIASRLNTEYCPSGATGLDDVYREVDEVGRTFGVPDRAAAWTREARAGVTATEKRLKGTAPVSVFVYDSGDKTAFTAGGKGIGNELITRAGGRNVFADLDKTFGDATWEQVVARKPDVIVIYDYGSTTVEQKKRRLLDDPALREVPAVKNRRFAVLPLSDAVLGVRAPGAVGKLADQLHPAAR
;
A
#
# COMPACT_ATOMS: atom_id res chain seq x y z
N MET A 1 69.46 -57.59 56.53
CA MET A 1 68.92 -56.47 57.29
C MET A 1 67.65 -56.00 56.61
N SER A 2 66.52 -56.38 57.13
CA SER A 2 65.17 -56.20 56.58
C SER A 2 64.55 -54.98 57.23
N TRP A 3 64.02 -54.06 56.43
CA TRP A 3 63.25 -52.93 56.92
C TRP A 3 61.86 -53.05 56.34
N TYR A 4 60.92 -53.46 57.17
CA TYR A 4 59.48 -53.40 56.91
C TYR A 4 58.95 -51.95 57.10
N ARG A 5 58.29 -51.42 56.15
CA ARG A 5 57.47 -50.21 56.29
C ARG A 5 55.98 -50.58 56.17
N PRO A 6 55.15 -50.19 57.14
CA PRO A 6 53.71 -50.46 57.05
C PRO A 6 53.00 -49.54 56.08
N LEU A 7 52.09 -50.09 55.26
CA LEU A 7 51.15 -49.40 54.40
C LEU A 7 49.98 -48.94 55.26
N LEU A 8 49.69 -47.60 55.23
CA LEU A 8 48.46 -46.96 55.73
C LEU A 8 47.41 -47.00 54.64
N PRO A 9 46.14 -47.32 54.93
CA PRO A 9 45.06 -47.23 53.93
C PRO A 9 44.63 -45.78 53.74
N ALA A 10 44.68 -45.32 52.54
CA ALA A 10 44.13 -44.01 52.11
C ALA A 10 42.60 -44.07 52.07
N ALA A 11 41.98 -43.36 53.00
CA ALA A 11 40.53 -43.15 52.97
C ALA A 11 40.18 -42.20 51.84
N VAL A 12 39.45 -42.71 50.80
CA VAL A 12 38.92 -41.91 49.72
C VAL A 12 37.64 -41.22 50.21
N LEU A 13 37.72 -39.93 50.48
CA LEU A 13 36.56 -39.08 50.69
C LEU A 13 35.97 -38.72 49.31
N ILE A 14 34.78 -39.23 49.02
CA ILE A 14 33.95 -38.85 47.85
C ILE A 14 33.16 -37.61 48.27
N PRO A 15 33.34 -36.43 47.63
CA PRO A 15 32.44 -35.30 47.86
C PRO A 15 31.11 -35.54 47.16
N LEU A 16 30.00 -35.60 47.91
CA LEU A 16 28.64 -35.50 47.39
C LEU A 16 28.46 -34.07 46.80
N LEU A 17 28.50 -33.97 45.51
CA LEU A 17 28.01 -32.79 44.79
C LEU A 17 26.49 -32.78 44.89
N ALA A 18 25.94 -31.98 45.81
CA ALA A 18 24.53 -31.61 45.82
C ALA A 18 24.27 -30.71 44.61
N ALA A 19 23.74 -31.30 43.53
CA ALA A 19 23.21 -30.53 42.39
C ALA A 19 21.96 -29.78 42.87
N CYS A 20 22.10 -28.47 43.16
CA CYS A 20 20.97 -27.57 43.24
C CYS A 20 20.39 -27.46 41.84
N SER A 21 19.37 -28.26 41.52
CA SER A 21 18.49 -27.99 40.39
C SER A 21 17.72 -26.71 40.70
N ALA A 22 18.18 -25.58 40.14
CA ALA A 22 17.36 -24.39 40.06
C ALA A 22 16.08 -24.76 39.29
N PRO A 23 14.90 -24.40 39.77
CA PRO A 23 13.69 -24.59 38.96
C PRO A 23 13.87 -23.84 37.66
N ALA A 24 13.72 -24.53 36.54
CA ALA A 24 13.61 -23.90 35.25
C ALA A 24 12.47 -22.85 35.34
N SER A 25 12.83 -21.59 35.20
CA SER A 25 11.85 -20.52 35.12
C SER A 25 10.98 -20.85 33.91
N ASP A 26 9.75 -21.26 34.11
CA ASP A 26 8.76 -21.35 33.06
C ASP A 26 8.78 -20.01 32.35
N PRO A 27 8.81 -19.98 31.00
CA PRO A 27 8.64 -18.74 30.30
C PRO A 27 7.30 -18.16 30.73
N VAL A 28 7.31 -16.95 31.27
CA VAL A 28 6.10 -16.21 31.66
C VAL A 28 5.16 -16.24 30.46
N GLY A 29 4.22 -17.18 30.47
CA GLY A 29 3.21 -17.38 29.47
C GLY A 29 2.21 -16.23 29.53
N GLY A 30 2.62 -15.06 29.04
CA GLY A 30 1.68 -13.98 28.72
C GLY A 30 0.71 -14.55 27.70
N LYS A 31 -0.61 -14.52 27.99
CA LYS A 31 -1.64 -14.91 27.03
C LYS A 31 -1.35 -14.21 25.70
N ALA A 32 -1.18 -15.01 24.63
CA ALA A 32 -1.02 -14.47 23.30
C ALA A 32 -2.17 -13.49 23.01
N ALA A 33 -1.87 -12.38 22.35
CA ALA A 33 -2.92 -11.43 21.95
C ALA A 33 -3.95 -12.15 21.06
N PRO A 34 -5.24 -11.85 21.18
CA PRO A 34 -6.25 -12.48 20.34
C PRO A 34 -5.90 -12.41 18.86
N GLY A 35 -5.98 -13.56 18.14
CA GLY A 35 -5.60 -13.65 16.72
C GLY A 35 -4.11 -13.81 16.45
N PHE A 36 -3.26 -13.96 17.48
CA PHE A 36 -1.83 -14.22 17.33
C PHE A 36 -1.46 -15.62 17.88
N PRO A 37 -0.42 -16.30 17.30
CA PRO A 37 0.42 -15.80 16.20
C PRO A 37 -0.36 -15.68 14.87
N TYR A 38 -0.06 -14.66 14.08
CA TYR A 38 -0.66 -14.43 12.76
C TYR A 38 0.42 -14.51 11.67
N THR A 39 0.22 -15.38 10.68
CA THR A 39 1.14 -15.55 9.56
C THR A 39 0.49 -15.04 8.28
N VAL A 40 1.21 -14.20 7.54
CA VAL A 40 0.78 -13.66 6.24
C VAL A 40 1.91 -13.66 5.24
N SER A 41 1.59 -13.91 3.98
CA SER A 41 2.53 -13.83 2.85
C SER A 41 2.20 -12.61 2.00
N ASN A 42 3.18 -11.75 1.76
CA ASN A 42 3.02 -10.52 0.99
C ASN A 42 4.18 -10.34 0.01
N CYS A 43 3.89 -10.35 -1.29
CA CYS A 43 4.88 -10.24 -2.37
C CYS A 43 6.07 -11.20 -2.20
N GLY A 44 5.80 -12.47 -1.93
CA GLY A 44 6.81 -13.53 -1.75
C GLY A 44 7.52 -13.55 -0.38
N VAL A 45 7.23 -12.60 0.51
CA VAL A 45 7.78 -12.58 1.87
C VAL A 45 6.74 -13.05 2.87
N THR A 46 7.00 -14.17 3.55
CA THR A 46 6.15 -14.68 4.63
C THR A 46 6.66 -14.18 5.97
N THR A 47 5.75 -13.61 6.76
CA THR A 47 6.03 -13.08 8.11
C THR A 47 5.04 -13.66 9.10
N THR A 48 5.55 -14.12 10.26
CA THR A 48 4.74 -14.54 11.40
C THR A 48 4.87 -13.49 12.51
N TYR A 49 3.77 -12.86 12.85
CA TYR A 49 3.67 -11.90 13.94
C TYR A 49 3.26 -12.62 15.21
N GLN A 50 4.03 -12.48 16.28
CA GLN A 50 3.70 -13.04 17.61
C GLN A 50 2.75 -12.13 18.37
N ALA A 51 2.75 -10.84 18.05
CA ALA A 51 1.89 -9.80 18.58
C ALA A 51 1.74 -8.67 17.55
N PRO A 52 0.77 -7.76 17.69
CA PRO A 52 0.64 -6.60 16.82
C PRO A 52 1.90 -5.72 16.84
N PRO A 53 2.40 -5.24 15.68
CA PRO A 53 3.46 -4.24 15.63
C PRO A 53 3.04 -2.95 16.36
N LYS A 54 4.00 -2.26 16.97
CA LYS A 54 3.74 -1.07 17.78
C LYS A 54 4.42 0.19 17.26
N ARG A 55 5.37 0.02 16.34
CA ARG A 55 6.26 1.09 15.86
C ARG A 55 6.37 1.04 14.34
N ALA A 56 5.25 1.32 13.66
CA ALA A 56 5.20 1.28 12.20
C ALA A 56 5.73 2.59 11.60
N VAL A 57 6.46 2.46 10.50
CA VAL A 57 6.76 3.54 9.57
C VAL A 57 6.04 3.26 8.26
N THR A 58 5.32 4.26 7.74
CA THR A 58 4.68 4.19 6.42
C THR A 58 5.45 5.04 5.42
N MET A 59 5.64 4.52 4.22
CA MET A 59 6.28 5.22 3.11
C MET A 59 5.32 5.26 1.93
N ASN A 60 4.85 6.43 1.58
CA ASN A 60 3.78 6.83 0.66
C ASN A 60 2.42 7.04 1.34
N GLN A 61 1.67 7.95 0.73
CA GLN A 61 0.41 8.47 1.29
C GLN A 61 -0.69 7.41 1.41
N HIS A 62 -0.94 6.64 0.34
CA HIS A 62 -2.05 5.70 0.31
C HIS A 62 -1.93 4.60 1.38
N VAL A 63 -0.73 4.12 1.69
CA VAL A 63 -0.52 3.14 2.78
C VAL A 63 -0.56 3.79 4.17
N THR A 64 -0.18 5.07 4.27
CA THR A 64 -0.39 5.85 5.50
C THR A 64 -1.89 5.97 5.78
N GLU A 65 -2.70 6.25 4.77
CA GLU A 65 -4.16 6.37 4.92
C GLU A 65 -4.84 5.03 5.23
N VAL A 66 -4.30 3.89 4.81
CA VAL A 66 -4.78 2.57 5.29
C VAL A 66 -4.66 2.47 6.81
N MET A 67 -3.50 2.85 7.36
CA MET A 67 -3.28 2.84 8.81
C MET A 67 -4.23 3.82 9.53
N LEU A 68 -4.42 5.02 8.98
CA LEU A 68 -5.31 6.04 9.57
C LEU A 68 -6.78 5.64 9.50
N ALA A 69 -7.23 5.03 8.41
CA ALA A 69 -8.59 4.51 8.24
C ALA A 69 -8.93 3.43 9.28
N LEU A 70 -7.94 2.64 9.67
CA LEU A 70 -8.06 1.62 10.71
C LEU A 70 -7.87 2.18 12.14
N GLY A 71 -7.67 3.50 12.29
CA GLY A 71 -7.46 4.14 13.60
C GLY A 71 -6.14 3.74 14.26
N LEU A 72 -5.10 3.46 13.45
CA LEU A 72 -3.79 2.96 13.91
C LEU A 72 -2.73 4.07 14.04
N GLN A 73 -3.13 5.35 14.10
CA GLN A 73 -2.18 6.48 14.21
C GLN A 73 -1.25 6.36 15.43
N LYS A 74 -1.69 5.72 16.52
CA LYS A 74 -0.85 5.49 17.72
C LYS A 74 0.25 4.45 17.50
N SER A 75 0.11 3.60 16.48
CA SER A 75 1.13 2.63 16.09
C SER A 75 2.14 3.24 15.09
N LEU A 76 1.89 4.45 14.58
CA LEU A 76 2.79 5.13 13.64
C LEU A 76 3.85 5.91 14.43
N VAL A 77 5.12 5.60 14.19
CA VAL A 77 6.28 6.33 14.70
C VAL A 77 6.91 7.22 13.64
N GLY A 78 6.46 7.12 12.40
CA GLY A 78 6.88 7.96 11.30
C GLY A 78 6.12 7.70 10.02
N THR A 79 6.11 8.72 9.17
CA THR A 79 5.61 8.64 7.79
C THR A 79 6.55 9.41 6.86
N ALA A 80 6.48 9.11 5.56
CA ALA A 80 7.25 9.83 4.55
C ALA A 80 6.54 9.76 3.19
N TYR A 81 6.93 10.65 2.26
CA TYR A 81 6.52 10.69 0.87
C TYR A 81 5.01 10.83 0.68
N LEU A 82 4.52 12.05 0.83
CA LEU A 82 3.16 12.40 0.41
C LEU A 82 3.14 12.64 -1.11
N ASP A 83 2.24 11.96 -1.80
CA ASP A 83 2.03 12.13 -3.23
C ASP A 83 1.12 13.33 -3.54
N ASP A 84 0.09 13.52 -2.71
CA ASP A 84 -0.84 14.64 -2.75
C ASP A 84 -1.30 15.04 -1.31
N ALA A 85 -2.44 15.66 -1.13
CA ALA A 85 -2.96 16.03 0.18
C ALA A 85 -3.67 14.86 0.87
N VAL A 86 -3.38 14.66 2.17
CA VAL A 86 -4.11 13.72 3.03
C VAL A 86 -5.60 14.08 3.08
N LEU A 87 -6.48 13.08 3.07
CA LEU A 87 -7.92 13.30 3.20
C LEU A 87 -8.23 14.14 4.44
N PRO A 88 -9.12 15.14 4.35
CA PRO A 88 -9.50 15.98 5.49
C PRO A 88 -9.91 15.19 6.73
N ALA A 89 -10.58 14.04 6.54
CA ALA A 89 -10.98 13.14 7.61
C ALA A 89 -9.79 12.58 8.41
N TYR A 90 -8.63 12.42 7.79
CA TYR A 90 -7.42 11.88 8.43
C TYR A 90 -6.41 12.94 8.83
N LYS A 91 -6.60 14.19 8.42
CA LYS A 91 -5.61 15.28 8.61
C LYS A 91 -5.16 15.43 10.06
N LYS A 92 -6.08 15.47 11.01
CA LYS A 92 -5.78 15.59 12.45
C LYS A 92 -4.93 14.41 12.96
N ALA A 93 -5.24 13.20 12.52
CA ALA A 93 -4.50 12.01 12.93
C ALA A 93 -3.12 11.96 12.27
N TYR A 94 -3.03 12.39 11.01
CA TYR A 94 -1.78 12.48 10.27
C TYR A 94 -0.83 13.51 10.88
N ASP A 95 -1.32 14.71 11.24
CA ASP A 95 -0.50 15.80 11.81
C ASP A 95 0.13 15.43 13.16
N ALA A 96 -0.36 14.39 13.82
CA ALA A 96 0.24 13.85 15.04
C ALA A 96 1.37 12.84 14.79
N VAL A 97 1.61 12.45 13.52
CA VAL A 97 2.66 11.49 13.14
C VAL A 97 3.91 12.23 12.66
N PRO A 98 5.10 11.93 13.17
CA PRO A 98 6.34 12.54 12.69
C PRO A 98 6.57 12.26 11.20
N VAL A 99 6.89 13.31 10.41
CA VAL A 99 7.32 13.16 9.02
C VAL A 99 8.83 12.99 9.00
N LEU A 100 9.32 11.80 8.63
CA LEU A 100 10.74 11.46 8.65
C LEU A 100 11.52 12.09 7.51
N ALA A 101 10.87 12.23 6.36
CA ALA A 101 11.45 12.84 5.17
C ALA A 101 10.34 13.29 4.20
N LYS A 102 10.66 14.25 3.34
CA LYS A 102 9.75 14.70 2.27
C LYS A 102 9.54 13.63 1.20
N GLU A 103 10.62 12.90 0.90
CA GLU A 103 10.63 11.71 0.04
C GLU A 103 10.96 10.47 0.87
N TYR A 104 11.56 9.42 0.30
CA TYR A 104 11.97 8.26 1.09
C TYR A 104 13.11 8.63 2.06
N PRO A 105 13.03 8.24 3.34
CA PRO A 105 14.07 8.51 4.30
C PRO A 105 15.35 7.75 3.97
N SER A 106 16.50 8.26 4.40
CA SER A 106 17.73 7.47 4.41
C SER A 106 17.56 6.26 5.35
N LYS A 107 18.45 5.26 5.20
CA LYS A 107 18.46 4.10 6.11
C LYS A 107 18.62 4.53 7.56
N GLU A 108 19.51 5.49 7.81
CA GLU A 108 19.80 6.00 9.15
C GLU A 108 18.57 6.70 9.76
N ALA A 109 17.90 7.56 8.98
CA ALA A 109 16.67 8.24 9.42
C ALA A 109 15.54 7.24 9.71
N LEU A 110 15.40 6.20 8.86
CA LEU A 110 14.42 5.14 9.07
C LEU A 110 14.71 4.35 10.35
N LEU A 111 15.97 3.92 10.56
CA LEU A 111 16.37 3.15 11.73
C LEU A 111 16.35 4.00 13.03
N ALA A 112 16.62 5.30 12.95
CA ALA A 112 16.50 6.20 14.09
C ALA A 112 15.08 6.29 14.67
N ALA A 113 14.04 6.08 13.82
CA ALA A 113 12.67 5.96 14.28
C ALA A 113 12.40 4.66 15.04
N ASN A 114 13.37 3.73 15.08
CA ASN A 114 13.30 2.42 15.74
C ASN A 114 12.00 1.66 15.40
N PRO A 115 11.70 1.41 14.10
CA PRO A 115 10.49 0.71 13.70
C PRO A 115 10.58 -0.79 13.97
N ASP A 116 9.44 -1.43 14.22
CA ASP A 116 9.26 -2.88 14.17
C ASP A 116 8.53 -3.33 12.88
N PHE A 117 7.97 -2.36 12.14
CA PHE A 117 7.25 -2.60 10.90
C PHE A 117 7.42 -1.44 9.91
N VAL A 118 7.62 -1.76 8.63
CA VAL A 118 7.70 -0.79 7.55
C VAL A 118 6.69 -1.15 6.46
N TYR A 119 5.83 -0.19 6.09
CA TYR A 119 4.82 -0.36 5.05
C TYR A 119 5.13 0.58 3.87
N GLY A 120 5.56 0.00 2.76
CA GLY A 120 5.87 0.73 1.52
C GLY A 120 4.70 0.71 0.55
N GLY A 121 4.38 1.86 -0.02
CA GLY A 121 3.32 2.01 -1.02
C GLY A 121 3.75 1.59 -2.42
N TYR A 122 4.99 1.91 -2.81
CA TYR A 122 5.58 1.55 -4.10
C TYR A 122 6.82 0.67 -3.91
N ALA A 123 7.19 -0.10 -4.95
CA ALA A 123 8.40 -0.93 -4.93
C ALA A 123 9.67 -0.12 -4.62
N SER A 124 9.74 1.14 -5.04
CA SER A 124 10.85 2.07 -4.78
C SER A 124 11.03 2.42 -3.29
N ALA A 125 10.03 2.18 -2.45
CA ALA A 125 10.17 2.29 -1.00
C ALA A 125 11.22 1.32 -0.44
N PHE A 126 11.42 0.18 -1.11
CA PHE A 126 12.34 -0.89 -0.70
C PHE A 126 13.58 -0.98 -1.60
N ASP A 127 14.29 0.14 -1.75
CA ASP A 127 15.49 0.23 -2.58
C ASP A 127 16.71 -0.40 -1.88
N ALA A 128 17.28 -1.44 -2.52
CA ALA A 128 18.48 -2.11 -2.04
C ALA A 128 19.73 -1.21 -2.07
N LYS A 129 19.85 -0.32 -3.07
CA LYS A 129 21.00 0.62 -3.16
C LYS A 129 20.98 1.63 -2.01
N ALA A 130 19.79 1.98 -1.53
CA ALA A 130 19.62 2.84 -0.36
C ALA A 130 19.65 2.05 0.97
N GLY A 131 19.96 0.75 0.96
CA GLY A 131 20.04 -0.11 2.15
C GLY A 131 18.68 -0.31 2.86
N ARG A 132 17.59 -0.19 2.12
CA ARG A 132 16.21 -0.28 2.62
C ARG A 132 15.43 -1.45 1.99
N SER A 133 16.12 -2.45 1.40
CA SER A 133 15.42 -3.62 0.87
C SER A 133 14.66 -4.36 1.98
N ARG A 134 13.65 -5.14 1.62
CA ARG A 134 12.90 -5.96 2.59
C ARG A 134 13.82 -6.96 3.31
N ASP A 135 14.87 -7.45 2.63
CA ASP A 135 15.88 -8.31 3.23
C ASP A 135 16.78 -7.56 4.22
N ASP A 136 17.15 -6.29 3.92
CA ASP A 136 17.90 -5.44 4.86
C ASP A 136 17.10 -5.20 6.13
N LEU A 137 15.82 -4.88 5.99
CA LEU A 137 14.90 -4.68 7.11
C LEU A 137 14.75 -5.96 7.94
N LYS A 138 14.56 -7.11 7.28
CA LYS A 138 14.45 -8.41 7.93
C LYS A 138 15.70 -8.75 8.74
N ARG A 139 16.91 -8.49 8.21
CA ARG A 139 18.17 -8.66 8.95
C ARG A 139 18.27 -7.76 10.19
N SER A 140 17.59 -6.63 10.18
CA SER A 140 17.47 -5.70 11.30
C SER A 140 16.31 -6.05 12.26
N GLY A 141 15.62 -7.19 12.06
CA GLY A 141 14.47 -7.58 12.87
C GLY A 141 13.19 -6.80 12.59
N ILE A 142 13.14 -6.07 11.48
CA ILE A 142 12.01 -5.22 11.08
C ILE A 142 11.14 -5.95 10.06
N ALA A 143 9.87 -6.16 10.39
CA ALA A 143 8.90 -6.70 9.44
C ALA A 143 8.58 -5.67 8.34
N SER A 144 8.23 -6.15 7.14
CA SER A 144 7.91 -5.25 6.04
C SER A 144 6.72 -5.73 5.23
N ARG A 145 5.92 -4.77 4.74
CA ARG A 145 4.84 -4.98 3.78
C ARG A 145 5.00 -4.05 2.58
N LEU A 146 4.85 -4.59 1.38
CA LEU A 146 4.71 -3.82 0.16
C LEU A 146 3.23 -3.80 -0.23
N ASN A 147 2.71 -2.66 -0.68
CA ASN A 147 1.35 -2.59 -1.22
C ASN A 147 1.14 -3.63 -2.33
N THR A 148 0.03 -4.34 -2.28
CA THR A 148 -0.22 -5.52 -3.11
C THR A 148 -0.23 -5.21 -4.60
N GLU A 149 -0.53 -3.98 -5.02
CA GLU A 149 -0.50 -3.55 -6.43
C GLU A 149 0.88 -3.73 -7.08
N TYR A 150 1.95 -3.71 -6.27
CA TYR A 150 3.33 -3.85 -6.73
C TYR A 150 3.92 -5.25 -6.52
N CYS A 151 3.09 -6.22 -6.09
CA CYS A 151 3.50 -7.62 -6.10
C CYS A 151 3.58 -8.14 -7.54
N PRO A 152 4.50 -9.05 -7.86
CA PRO A 152 4.56 -9.72 -9.15
C PRO A 152 3.38 -10.70 -9.29
N SER A 153 2.18 -10.18 -9.56
CA SER A 153 0.93 -10.93 -9.69
C SER A 153 0.14 -10.45 -10.90
N GLY A 154 -1.05 -10.99 -11.13
CA GLY A 154 -1.97 -10.58 -12.19
C GLY A 154 -2.49 -9.16 -12.06
N ALA A 155 -3.62 -8.88 -12.70
CA ALA A 155 -4.30 -7.60 -12.56
C ALA A 155 -4.81 -7.40 -11.13
N THR A 156 -4.75 -6.17 -10.65
CA THR A 156 -5.25 -5.76 -9.33
C THR A 156 -6.61 -5.07 -9.44
N GLY A 157 -7.45 -5.30 -8.43
CA GLY A 157 -8.81 -4.75 -8.37
C GLY A 157 -9.22 -4.35 -6.96
N LEU A 158 -10.50 -4.00 -6.81
CA LEU A 158 -11.06 -3.58 -5.51
C LEU A 158 -11.03 -4.71 -4.46
N ASP A 159 -11.10 -5.98 -4.89
CA ASP A 159 -10.95 -7.10 -3.95
C ASP A 159 -9.55 -7.18 -3.34
N ASP A 160 -8.52 -6.71 -4.05
CA ASP A 160 -7.17 -6.58 -3.51
C ASP A 160 -7.09 -5.45 -2.48
N VAL A 161 -7.81 -4.34 -2.69
CA VAL A 161 -7.94 -3.28 -1.68
C VAL A 161 -8.56 -3.81 -0.39
N TYR A 162 -9.64 -4.57 -0.50
CA TYR A 162 -10.33 -5.14 0.67
C TYR A 162 -9.46 -6.15 1.41
N ARG A 163 -8.74 -7.00 0.66
CA ARG A 163 -7.78 -7.95 1.22
C ARG A 163 -6.60 -7.24 1.90
N GLU A 164 -6.06 -6.19 1.27
CA GLU A 164 -4.98 -5.35 1.84
C GLU A 164 -5.38 -4.78 3.20
N VAL A 165 -6.58 -4.20 3.29
CA VAL A 165 -7.12 -3.63 4.53
C VAL A 165 -7.37 -4.71 5.60
N ASP A 166 -7.91 -5.89 5.20
CA ASP A 166 -8.13 -7.01 6.12
C ASP A 166 -6.81 -7.54 6.70
N GLU A 167 -5.81 -7.77 5.84
CA GLU A 167 -4.50 -8.27 6.27
C GLU A 167 -3.77 -7.28 7.18
N VAL A 168 -3.84 -5.96 6.88
CA VAL A 168 -3.30 -4.93 7.77
C VAL A 168 -4.07 -4.92 9.09
N GLY A 169 -5.39 -5.01 9.04
CA GLY A 169 -6.23 -5.08 10.24
C GLY A 169 -5.89 -6.26 11.14
N ARG A 170 -5.67 -7.44 10.57
CA ARG A 170 -5.21 -8.63 11.30
C ARG A 170 -3.80 -8.47 11.85
N THR A 171 -2.87 -7.94 11.03
CA THR A 171 -1.49 -7.69 11.45
C THR A 171 -1.42 -6.79 12.69
N PHE A 172 -2.29 -5.78 12.77
CA PHE A 172 -2.33 -4.83 13.88
C PHE A 172 -3.39 -5.17 14.95
N GLY A 173 -4.04 -6.32 14.88
CA GLY A 173 -4.99 -6.79 15.90
C GLY A 173 -6.32 -6.02 15.92
N VAL A 174 -6.74 -5.45 14.80
CA VAL A 174 -7.99 -4.70 14.64
C VAL A 174 -8.88 -5.24 13.51
N PRO A 175 -9.10 -6.58 13.41
CA PRO A 175 -9.84 -7.18 12.29
C PRO A 175 -11.27 -6.65 12.17
N ASP A 176 -11.94 -6.33 13.28
CA ASP A 176 -13.32 -5.83 13.27
C ASP A 176 -13.43 -4.45 12.61
N ARG A 177 -12.40 -3.58 12.78
CA ARG A 177 -12.34 -2.28 12.11
C ARG A 177 -12.15 -2.45 10.62
N ALA A 178 -11.28 -3.37 10.20
CA ALA A 178 -11.07 -3.70 8.79
C ALA A 178 -12.35 -4.25 8.14
N ALA A 179 -13.06 -5.16 8.83
CA ALA A 179 -14.31 -5.72 8.34
C ALA A 179 -15.42 -4.65 8.24
N ALA A 180 -15.50 -3.72 9.19
CA ALA A 180 -16.46 -2.61 9.14
C ALA A 180 -16.18 -1.69 7.95
N TRP A 181 -14.92 -1.26 7.78
CA TRP A 181 -14.50 -0.43 6.65
C TRP A 181 -14.81 -1.11 5.31
N THR A 182 -14.46 -2.41 5.17
CA THR A 182 -14.69 -3.18 3.93
C THR A 182 -16.19 -3.27 3.58
N ARG A 183 -17.07 -3.49 4.57
CA ARG A 183 -18.54 -3.50 4.33
C ARG A 183 -19.03 -2.18 3.77
N GLU A 184 -18.61 -1.07 4.37
CA GLU A 184 -19.01 0.27 3.93
C GLU A 184 -18.49 0.58 2.53
N ALA A 185 -17.22 0.28 2.27
CA ALA A 185 -16.57 0.47 0.97
C ALA A 185 -17.28 -0.32 -0.13
N ARG A 186 -17.58 -1.61 0.10
CA ARG A 186 -18.34 -2.46 -0.85
C ARG A 186 -19.74 -1.95 -1.10
N ALA A 187 -20.43 -1.48 -0.06
CA ALA A 187 -21.78 -0.92 -0.19
C ALA A 187 -21.79 0.33 -1.08
N GLY A 188 -20.81 1.22 -0.95
CA GLY A 188 -20.66 2.41 -1.79
C GLY A 188 -20.44 2.08 -3.26
N VAL A 189 -19.56 1.11 -3.56
CA VAL A 189 -19.31 0.62 -4.94
C VAL A 189 -20.57 0.01 -5.52
N THR A 190 -21.25 -0.88 -4.78
CA THR A 190 -22.48 -1.53 -5.23
C THR A 190 -23.60 -0.52 -5.51
N ALA A 191 -23.73 0.52 -4.69
CA ALA A 191 -24.70 1.59 -4.92
C ALA A 191 -24.41 2.34 -6.24
N THR A 192 -23.15 2.62 -6.53
CA THR A 192 -22.73 3.26 -7.78
C THR A 192 -23.03 2.37 -8.98
N GLU A 193 -22.67 1.10 -8.95
CA GLU A 193 -22.95 0.14 -10.03
C GLU A 193 -24.45 -0.02 -10.29
N LYS A 194 -25.26 -0.05 -9.22
CA LYS A 194 -26.73 -0.11 -9.34
C LYS A 194 -27.29 1.12 -10.04
N ARG A 195 -26.78 2.30 -9.72
CA ARG A 195 -27.16 3.58 -10.36
C ARG A 195 -26.82 3.61 -11.85
N LEU A 196 -25.70 3.03 -12.23
CA LEU A 196 -25.21 2.99 -13.61
C LEU A 196 -25.83 1.85 -14.46
N LYS A 197 -26.71 1.03 -13.89
CA LYS A 197 -27.30 -0.10 -14.60
C LYS A 197 -28.04 0.36 -15.87
N GLY A 198 -27.66 -0.18 -17.03
CA GLY A 198 -28.23 0.18 -18.32
C GLY A 198 -27.60 1.40 -18.99
N THR A 199 -26.64 2.06 -18.36
CA THR A 199 -25.88 3.15 -18.96
C THR A 199 -24.81 2.59 -19.91
N ALA A 200 -24.67 3.15 -21.11
CA ALA A 200 -23.64 2.76 -22.06
C ALA A 200 -22.24 3.15 -21.55
N PRO A 201 -21.22 2.26 -21.67
CA PRO A 201 -19.87 2.58 -21.24
C PRO A 201 -19.26 3.74 -22.03
N VAL A 202 -18.52 4.61 -21.36
CA VAL A 202 -17.78 5.74 -21.94
C VAL A 202 -16.34 5.32 -22.20
N SER A 203 -15.77 5.65 -23.39
CA SER A 203 -14.37 5.39 -23.71
C SER A 203 -13.46 6.36 -22.96
N VAL A 204 -12.53 5.86 -22.16
CA VAL A 204 -11.70 6.63 -21.24
C VAL A 204 -10.22 6.47 -21.57
N PHE A 205 -9.51 7.57 -21.71
CA PHE A 205 -8.06 7.65 -21.68
C PHE A 205 -7.61 8.27 -20.34
N VAL A 206 -6.62 7.68 -19.68
CA VAL A 206 -5.99 8.30 -18.52
C VAL A 206 -4.76 9.06 -18.94
N TYR A 207 -4.69 10.34 -18.62
CA TYR A 207 -3.49 11.14 -18.76
C TYR A 207 -2.90 11.41 -17.39
N ASP A 208 -1.89 10.63 -17.05
CA ASP A 208 -1.13 10.77 -15.82
C ASP A 208 -0.08 11.89 -15.97
N SER A 209 0.85 11.72 -16.91
CA SER A 209 1.96 12.65 -17.15
C SER A 209 2.56 12.42 -18.56
N GLY A 210 3.67 13.10 -18.86
CA GLY A 210 4.47 12.92 -20.06
C GLY A 210 4.15 13.91 -21.19
N ASP A 211 5.19 14.29 -21.93
CA ASP A 211 5.12 15.26 -23.04
C ASP A 211 5.28 14.57 -24.40
N LYS A 212 6.38 13.84 -24.62
CA LYS A 212 6.67 13.14 -25.88
C LYS A 212 5.79 11.91 -26.05
N THR A 213 5.55 11.21 -24.99
CA THR A 213 4.59 10.11 -24.87
C THR A 213 3.69 10.40 -23.67
N ALA A 214 2.47 9.88 -23.68
CA ALA A 214 1.59 9.94 -22.53
C ALA A 214 1.90 8.77 -21.60
N PHE A 215 2.11 9.02 -20.32
CA PHE A 215 2.07 7.99 -19.30
C PHE A 215 0.62 7.74 -18.89
N THR A 216 0.17 6.50 -18.91
CA THR A 216 -1.25 6.14 -18.77
C THR A 216 -1.46 4.88 -17.93
N ALA A 217 -2.67 4.72 -17.40
CA ALA A 217 -3.08 3.50 -16.72
C ALA A 217 -3.29 2.36 -17.72
N GLY A 218 -2.60 1.24 -17.50
CA GLY A 218 -2.76 0.01 -18.24
C GLY A 218 -3.85 -0.92 -17.66
N GLY A 219 -3.98 -2.12 -18.24
CA GLY A 219 -5.02 -3.07 -17.87
C GLY A 219 -4.80 -3.79 -16.54
N LYS A 220 -3.57 -3.76 -15.98
CA LYS A 220 -3.24 -4.50 -14.76
C LYS A 220 -3.37 -3.71 -13.46
N GLY A 221 -3.47 -2.37 -13.52
CA GLY A 221 -3.58 -1.53 -12.34
C GLY A 221 -5.01 -1.32 -11.85
N ILE A 222 -5.14 -0.90 -10.59
CA ILE A 222 -6.43 -0.57 -9.97
C ILE A 222 -7.19 0.50 -10.78
N GLY A 223 -6.48 1.43 -11.46
CA GLY A 223 -7.09 2.46 -12.29
C GLY A 223 -8.01 1.91 -13.39
N ASN A 224 -7.65 0.76 -14.00
CA ASN A 224 -8.50 0.09 -14.98
C ASN A 224 -9.79 -0.44 -14.36
N GLU A 225 -9.71 -1.03 -13.16
CA GLU A 225 -10.88 -1.51 -12.41
C GLU A 225 -11.80 -0.34 -12.02
N LEU A 226 -11.25 0.78 -11.53
CA LEU A 226 -12.04 1.97 -11.18
C LEU A 226 -12.81 2.51 -12.37
N ILE A 227 -12.19 2.60 -13.55
CA ILE A 227 -12.83 3.03 -14.79
C ILE A 227 -13.98 2.08 -15.13
N THR A 228 -13.75 0.77 -15.07
CA THR A 228 -14.77 -0.24 -15.40
C THR A 228 -15.96 -0.15 -14.45
N ARG A 229 -15.73 -0.08 -13.15
CA ARG A 229 -16.78 0.03 -12.11
C ARG A 229 -17.54 1.36 -12.17
N ALA A 230 -16.88 2.42 -12.67
CA ALA A 230 -17.50 3.72 -12.90
C ALA A 230 -18.27 3.82 -14.24
N GLY A 231 -18.47 2.70 -14.95
CA GLY A 231 -19.18 2.66 -16.24
C GLY A 231 -18.35 3.18 -17.42
N GLY A 232 -17.02 3.14 -17.30
CA GLY A 232 -16.11 3.47 -18.39
C GLY A 232 -15.47 2.23 -19.03
N ARG A 233 -14.74 2.45 -20.12
CA ARG A 233 -13.87 1.47 -20.77
C ARG A 233 -12.52 2.12 -21.00
N ASN A 234 -11.49 1.66 -20.32
CA ASN A 234 -10.12 2.13 -20.53
C ASN A 234 -9.66 1.79 -21.95
N VAL A 235 -9.30 2.78 -22.74
CA VAL A 235 -8.86 2.56 -24.13
C VAL A 235 -7.45 1.92 -24.20
N PHE A 236 -6.71 1.87 -23.08
CA PHE A 236 -5.43 1.18 -22.93
C PHE A 236 -5.49 -0.05 -22.00
N ALA A 237 -6.65 -0.68 -21.86
CA ALA A 237 -6.79 -1.92 -21.08
C ALA A 237 -5.97 -3.10 -21.64
N ASP A 238 -5.54 -3.04 -22.90
CA ASP A 238 -4.65 -3.99 -23.56
C ASP A 238 -3.16 -3.80 -23.21
N LEU A 239 -2.79 -2.72 -22.55
CA LEU A 239 -1.45 -2.51 -22.04
C LEU A 239 -1.24 -3.43 -20.81
N ASP A 240 -0.40 -4.47 -20.98
CA ASP A 240 -0.13 -5.51 -19.97
C ASP A 240 0.79 -5.02 -18.83
N LYS A 241 0.44 -3.87 -18.25
CA LYS A 241 1.13 -3.17 -17.15
C LYS A 241 0.12 -2.46 -16.25
N THR A 242 0.55 -2.11 -15.03
CA THR A 242 -0.19 -1.20 -14.14
C THR A 242 -0.24 0.20 -14.75
N PHE A 243 0.94 0.71 -15.15
CA PHE A 243 1.14 1.96 -15.88
C PHE A 243 2.15 1.76 -17.00
N GLY A 244 2.06 2.57 -18.06
CA GLY A 244 3.05 2.54 -19.14
C GLY A 244 2.88 3.68 -20.13
N ASP A 245 3.82 3.76 -21.07
CA ASP A 245 3.83 4.77 -22.11
C ASP A 245 2.88 4.40 -23.26
N ALA A 246 2.16 5.39 -23.76
CA ALA A 246 1.37 5.36 -24.97
C ALA A 246 1.79 6.52 -25.89
N THR A 247 1.86 6.31 -27.19
CA THR A 247 2.13 7.40 -28.11
C THR A 247 0.87 8.23 -28.33
N TRP A 248 1.02 9.51 -28.70
CA TRP A 248 -0.12 10.38 -28.99
C TRP A 248 -0.92 9.90 -30.21
N GLU A 249 -0.27 9.28 -31.20
CA GLU A 249 -0.93 8.63 -32.34
C GLU A 249 -1.86 7.49 -31.89
N GLN A 250 -1.45 6.70 -30.88
CA GLN A 250 -2.31 5.67 -30.30
C GLN A 250 -3.53 6.29 -29.60
N VAL A 251 -3.36 7.40 -28.88
CA VAL A 251 -4.48 8.14 -28.27
C VAL A 251 -5.46 8.62 -29.33
N VAL A 252 -4.96 9.25 -30.42
CA VAL A 252 -5.78 9.71 -31.56
C VAL A 252 -6.53 8.54 -32.21
N ALA A 253 -5.86 7.42 -32.45
CA ALA A 253 -6.46 6.23 -33.07
C ALA A 253 -7.57 5.60 -32.21
N ARG A 254 -7.43 5.64 -30.86
CA ARG A 254 -8.38 5.04 -29.92
C ARG A 254 -9.59 5.91 -29.57
N LYS A 255 -9.57 7.19 -29.96
CA LYS A 255 -10.70 8.14 -29.92
C LYS A 255 -11.43 8.14 -28.57
N PRO A 256 -10.78 8.44 -27.43
CA PRO A 256 -11.47 8.48 -26.15
C PRO A 256 -12.54 9.56 -26.10
N ASP A 257 -13.65 9.28 -25.42
CA ASP A 257 -14.75 10.23 -25.19
C ASP A 257 -14.48 11.14 -23.99
N VAL A 258 -13.69 10.66 -23.02
CA VAL A 258 -13.27 11.39 -21.82
C VAL A 258 -11.79 11.15 -21.56
N ILE A 259 -11.08 12.21 -21.15
CA ILE A 259 -9.73 12.10 -20.60
C ILE A 259 -9.81 12.27 -19.09
N VAL A 260 -9.37 11.25 -18.34
CA VAL A 260 -9.18 11.32 -16.88
C VAL A 260 -7.77 11.82 -16.61
N ILE A 261 -7.65 12.95 -15.93
CA ILE A 261 -6.36 13.55 -15.54
C ILE A 261 -6.08 13.18 -14.08
N TYR A 262 -4.93 12.57 -13.81
CA TYR A 262 -4.46 12.37 -12.45
C TYR A 262 -3.83 13.65 -11.91
N ASP A 263 -4.35 14.11 -10.76
CA ASP A 263 -3.90 15.34 -10.09
C ASP A 263 -2.89 14.97 -8.98
N TYR A 264 -1.64 15.33 -9.20
CA TYR A 264 -0.54 15.18 -8.24
C TYR A 264 0.73 15.90 -8.71
N GLY A 265 1.69 16.06 -7.81
CA GLY A 265 3.01 16.60 -8.10
C GLY A 265 2.99 18.09 -8.45
N SER A 266 3.97 18.54 -9.23
CA SER A 266 4.16 19.96 -9.56
C SER A 266 3.42 20.42 -10.82
N THR A 267 2.99 19.49 -11.71
CA THR A 267 2.25 19.82 -12.93
C THR A 267 0.77 19.87 -12.62
N THR A 268 0.20 21.07 -12.61
CA THR A 268 -1.20 21.28 -12.25
C THR A 268 -2.17 20.71 -13.29
N VAL A 269 -3.41 20.40 -12.86
CA VAL A 269 -4.50 19.98 -13.77
C VAL A 269 -4.69 20.93 -14.93
N GLU A 270 -4.61 22.24 -14.67
CA GLU A 270 -4.79 23.25 -15.71
C GLU A 270 -3.62 23.28 -16.72
N GLN A 271 -2.40 22.99 -16.28
CA GLN A 271 -1.25 22.79 -17.17
C GLN A 271 -1.42 21.54 -18.02
N LYS A 272 -1.86 20.43 -17.42
CA LYS A 272 -2.16 19.18 -18.15
C LYS A 272 -3.27 19.37 -19.18
N LYS A 273 -4.37 20.08 -18.83
CA LYS A 273 -5.45 20.41 -19.77
C LYS A 273 -4.95 21.28 -20.93
N ARG A 274 -4.19 22.35 -20.64
CA ARG A 274 -3.61 23.20 -21.69
C ARG A 274 -2.75 22.40 -22.65
N ARG A 275 -1.84 21.56 -22.13
CA ARG A 275 -1.02 20.66 -22.96
C ARG A 275 -1.86 19.85 -23.96
N LEU A 276 -3.00 19.29 -23.51
CA LEU A 276 -3.90 18.50 -24.35
C LEU A 276 -4.69 19.35 -25.36
N LEU A 277 -5.12 20.56 -24.97
CA LEU A 277 -5.92 21.44 -25.79
C LEU A 277 -5.11 22.19 -26.86
N ASP A 278 -3.85 22.49 -26.55
CA ASP A 278 -2.94 23.25 -27.42
C ASP A 278 -2.26 22.37 -28.48
N ASP A 279 -2.33 21.03 -28.34
CA ASP A 279 -1.72 20.09 -29.28
C ASP A 279 -2.57 19.94 -30.55
N PRO A 280 -2.10 20.42 -31.74
CA PRO A 280 -2.85 20.30 -32.97
C PRO A 280 -3.20 18.87 -33.38
N ALA A 281 -2.34 17.89 -33.00
CA ALA A 281 -2.57 16.47 -33.29
C ALA A 281 -3.77 15.89 -32.55
N LEU A 282 -4.11 16.47 -31.39
CA LEU A 282 -5.18 15.97 -30.52
C LEU A 282 -6.55 16.66 -30.78
N ARG A 283 -6.62 17.69 -31.60
CA ARG A 283 -7.85 18.49 -31.77
C ARG A 283 -9.08 17.71 -32.22
N GLU A 284 -8.91 16.62 -32.97
CA GLU A 284 -9.99 15.75 -33.44
C GLU A 284 -10.30 14.58 -32.48
N VAL A 285 -9.55 14.43 -31.36
CA VAL A 285 -9.88 13.47 -30.31
C VAL A 285 -11.20 13.91 -29.67
N PRO A 286 -12.24 13.05 -29.59
CA PRO A 286 -13.56 13.43 -29.07
C PRO A 286 -13.52 14.12 -27.72
N ALA A 287 -12.71 13.60 -26.77
CA ALA A 287 -12.53 14.19 -25.45
C ALA A 287 -11.96 15.62 -25.51
N VAL A 288 -10.99 15.88 -26.37
CA VAL A 288 -10.35 17.20 -26.52
C VAL A 288 -11.31 18.17 -27.21
N LYS A 289 -11.90 17.75 -28.33
CA LYS A 289 -12.88 18.53 -29.11
C LYS A 289 -14.07 18.98 -28.26
N ASN A 290 -14.58 18.08 -27.41
CA ASN A 290 -15.73 18.33 -26.56
C ASN A 290 -15.35 18.82 -25.15
N ARG A 291 -14.06 19.04 -24.87
CA ARG A 291 -13.52 19.46 -23.57
C ARG A 291 -13.98 18.56 -22.42
N ARG A 292 -14.12 17.26 -22.65
CA ARG A 292 -14.56 16.28 -21.66
C ARG A 292 -13.37 15.75 -20.85
N PHE A 293 -13.12 16.42 -19.75
CA PHE A 293 -12.08 16.05 -18.81
C PHE A 293 -12.69 15.66 -17.46
N ALA A 294 -12.24 14.54 -16.88
CA ALA A 294 -12.47 14.16 -15.50
C ALA A 294 -11.16 14.29 -14.74
N VAL A 295 -11.22 14.50 -13.43
CA VAL A 295 -10.04 14.67 -12.58
C VAL A 295 -10.15 13.75 -11.38
N LEU A 296 -9.07 13.01 -11.10
CA LEU A 296 -8.91 12.24 -9.86
C LEU A 296 -7.56 12.57 -9.22
N PRO A 297 -7.49 12.83 -7.91
CA PRO A 297 -6.22 12.79 -7.18
C PRO A 297 -5.52 11.44 -7.41
N LEU A 298 -4.20 11.42 -7.51
CA LEU A 298 -3.45 10.16 -7.70
C LEU A 298 -3.75 9.16 -6.58
N SER A 299 -3.84 9.64 -5.33
CA SER A 299 -4.17 8.78 -4.17
C SER A 299 -5.57 8.15 -4.21
N ASP A 300 -6.47 8.64 -5.06
CA ASP A 300 -7.76 8.00 -5.35
C ASP A 300 -7.62 6.85 -6.37
N ALA A 301 -6.55 6.87 -7.20
CA ALA A 301 -6.34 5.98 -8.33
C ALA A 301 -5.25 4.91 -8.11
N VAL A 302 -4.78 4.75 -6.89
CA VAL A 302 -3.85 3.71 -6.44
C VAL A 302 -4.54 2.76 -5.45
N LEU A 303 -3.96 1.57 -5.25
CA LEU A 303 -4.53 0.57 -4.33
C LEU A 303 -4.44 1.06 -2.88
N GLY A 304 -5.52 1.67 -2.41
CA GLY A 304 -5.65 2.25 -1.08
C GLY A 304 -7.10 2.50 -0.68
N VAL A 305 -7.30 3.05 0.51
CA VAL A 305 -8.64 3.25 1.09
C VAL A 305 -9.52 4.25 0.35
N ARG A 306 -8.97 5.05 -0.55
CA ARG A 306 -9.74 5.99 -1.38
C ARG A 306 -10.35 5.34 -2.62
N ALA A 307 -9.73 4.25 -3.13
CA ALA A 307 -10.10 3.62 -4.39
C ALA A 307 -11.60 3.23 -4.48
N PRO A 308 -12.24 2.62 -3.48
CA PRO A 308 -13.67 2.34 -3.54
C PRO A 308 -14.53 3.60 -3.71
N GLY A 309 -14.21 4.69 -3.01
CA GLY A 309 -14.89 5.97 -3.14
C GLY A 309 -14.65 6.69 -4.47
N ALA A 310 -13.48 6.43 -5.10
CA ALA A 310 -13.15 6.98 -6.41
C ALA A 310 -14.08 6.47 -7.51
N VAL A 311 -14.64 5.26 -7.38
CA VAL A 311 -15.64 4.72 -8.31
C VAL A 311 -16.84 5.68 -8.44
N GLY A 312 -17.40 6.13 -7.32
CA GLY A 312 -18.51 7.08 -7.31
C GLY A 312 -18.14 8.44 -7.90
N LYS A 313 -16.99 9.00 -7.47
CA LYS A 313 -16.47 10.28 -7.98
C LYS A 313 -16.24 10.24 -9.51
N LEU A 314 -15.68 9.14 -10.00
CA LEU A 314 -15.45 8.98 -11.44
C LEU A 314 -16.75 8.78 -12.19
N ALA A 315 -17.67 7.94 -11.69
CA ALA A 315 -18.98 7.74 -12.27
C ALA A 315 -19.77 9.05 -12.46
N ASP A 316 -19.72 9.95 -11.47
CA ASP A 316 -20.37 11.27 -11.55
C ASP A 316 -19.79 12.16 -12.64
N GLN A 317 -18.51 12.02 -12.96
CA GLN A 317 -17.83 12.78 -14.00
C GLN A 317 -17.99 12.15 -15.38
N LEU A 318 -18.02 10.81 -15.48
CA LEU A 318 -18.24 10.10 -16.74
C LEU A 318 -19.71 10.20 -17.19
N HIS A 319 -20.65 10.16 -16.25
CA HIS A 319 -22.10 10.08 -16.49
C HIS A 319 -22.88 11.17 -15.73
N PRO A 320 -22.67 12.46 -16.05
CA PRO A 320 -23.30 13.57 -15.32
C PRO A 320 -24.83 13.54 -15.35
N ALA A 321 -25.45 12.93 -16.37
CA ALA A 321 -26.91 12.79 -16.47
C ALA A 321 -27.48 11.61 -15.64
N ALA A 322 -26.65 10.73 -15.11
CA ALA A 322 -27.06 9.58 -14.28
C ALA A 322 -26.92 9.85 -12.76
N ARG A 323 -26.82 11.13 -12.36
CA ARG A 323 -26.75 11.56 -10.95
C ARG A 323 -28.08 11.42 -10.23
#